data_e86dcb44121db45c78ec07265560d6ac
#
_entry.id   e86dcb44121db45c78ec07265560d6ac
#
_cell.length_a   1.000
_cell.length_b   1.000
_cell.length_c   1.000
_cell.angle_alpha   90.00
_cell.angle_beta   90.00
_cell.angle_gamma   90.00
#
_symmetry.space_group_name_H-M   'P 1'
#
loop_
_entity.id
_entity.type
_entity.pdbx_description
1 polymer ?
#
loop_
_entity_poly.entity_id
_entity_poly.type
_entity_poly.pdbx_seq_one_letter_code
_entity_poly.pdbx_strand_id
1 'polypeptide(L)'
;MGFYKTLTNPFGVNVKVQYISKEKGAENVQLGTYGTIKGAKDFLAITVKDEAFAMEAVGYQFENLVLYATDMGLGTVWLAWTFSRKDFKNIIEVSNDDLFPCISPIGYPAEKRSFIEKIMRASLGSKNRKAWNKLFYLNNFNQALSQA
;
A
#
# COMPACT_ATOMS: atom_id res chain seq x y z
N MET A 1 12.45 -8.07 -9.96
CA MET A 1 12.19 -7.92 -8.49
C MET A 1 13.42 -7.53 -7.67
N GLY A 2 14.23 -6.59 -8.14
CA GLY A 2 15.45 -6.15 -7.43
C GLY A 2 15.24 -4.90 -6.57
N PHE A 3 14.45 -3.95 -7.05
CA PHE A 3 14.36 -2.62 -6.45
C PHE A 3 13.94 -2.61 -4.98
N TYR A 4 12.92 -3.38 -4.59
CA TYR A 4 12.46 -3.40 -3.19
C TYR A 4 13.56 -3.84 -2.19
N LYS A 5 14.53 -4.65 -2.63
CA LYS A 5 15.66 -5.10 -1.79
C LYS A 5 16.68 -4.00 -1.51
N THR A 6 16.66 -2.94 -2.30
CA THR A 6 17.54 -1.77 -2.12
C THR A 6 16.88 -0.67 -1.31
N LEU A 7 15.56 -0.79 -1.04
CA LEU A 7 14.83 0.20 -0.28
C LEU A 7 15.22 0.16 1.20
N THR A 8 15.58 1.31 1.71
CA THR A 8 15.84 1.54 3.13
C THR A 8 14.88 2.61 3.65
N ASN A 9 14.76 2.73 4.95
CA ASN A 9 14.00 3.78 5.60
C ASN A 9 14.83 4.44 6.72
N PRO A 10 14.55 5.70 7.08
CA PRO A 10 15.32 6.43 8.09
C PRO A 10 15.12 5.94 9.52
N PHE A 11 14.19 5.00 9.75
CA PHE A 11 13.85 4.49 11.07
C PHE A 11 14.65 3.25 11.46
N GLY A 12 15.42 2.65 10.54
CA GLY A 12 16.18 1.43 10.78
C GLY A 12 15.33 0.16 10.93
N VAL A 13 14.04 0.24 10.67
CA VAL A 13 13.09 -0.87 10.79
C VAL A 13 13.09 -1.73 9.53
N ASN A 14 13.09 -3.05 9.69
CA ASN A 14 13.06 -3.98 8.57
C ASN A 14 11.64 -4.25 8.07
N VAL A 15 11.26 -3.63 6.97
CA VAL A 15 9.97 -3.85 6.30
C VAL A 15 10.10 -4.96 5.27
N LYS A 16 9.28 -6.00 5.39
CA LYS A 16 9.23 -7.11 4.44
C LYS A 16 8.14 -6.86 3.40
N VAL A 17 8.50 -6.96 2.12
CA VAL A 17 7.53 -6.91 1.01
C VAL A 17 7.54 -8.25 0.30
N GLN A 18 6.38 -8.89 0.24
CA GLN A 18 6.20 -10.19 -0.39
C GLN A 18 5.32 -10.05 -1.63
N TYR A 19 5.80 -10.54 -2.76
CA TYR A 19 5.04 -10.60 -4.00
C TYR A 19 4.23 -11.89 -4.09
N ILE A 20 2.96 -11.75 -4.39
CA ILE A 20 2.00 -12.84 -4.51
C ILE A 20 1.42 -12.80 -5.92
N SER A 21 1.49 -13.90 -6.66
CA SER A 21 0.83 -14.05 -7.94
C SER A 21 -0.22 -15.16 -7.86
N LYS A 22 -1.44 -14.86 -8.29
CA LYS A 22 -2.50 -15.87 -8.41
C LYS A 22 -2.18 -16.94 -9.46
N GLU A 23 -1.37 -16.62 -10.45
CA GLU A 23 -0.97 -17.56 -11.50
C GLU A 23 0.25 -18.42 -11.12
N LYS A 24 0.93 -18.05 -10.02
CA LYS A 24 2.18 -18.69 -9.58
C LYS A 24 2.16 -18.94 -8.08
N GLY A 25 1.45 -19.98 -7.67
CA GLY A 25 1.46 -20.44 -6.27
C GLY A 25 0.28 -20.05 -5.40
N ALA A 26 -0.66 -19.23 -5.90
CA ALA A 26 -1.92 -18.93 -5.22
C ALA A 26 -3.15 -19.22 -6.09
N GLU A 27 -3.03 -20.15 -7.01
CA GLU A 27 -4.06 -20.50 -8.02
C GLU A 27 -5.37 -20.95 -7.38
N ASN A 28 -5.28 -21.69 -6.26
CA ASN A 28 -6.43 -22.21 -5.54
C ASN A 28 -6.86 -21.35 -4.35
N VAL A 29 -6.23 -20.19 -4.13
CA VAL A 29 -6.56 -19.30 -3.02
C VAL A 29 -7.44 -18.16 -3.48
N GLN A 30 -8.63 -18.08 -2.92
CA GLN A 30 -9.52 -16.96 -3.15
C GLN A 30 -9.03 -15.75 -2.35
N LEU A 31 -8.18 -14.92 -2.96
CA LEU A 31 -7.71 -13.68 -2.35
C LEU A 31 -8.84 -12.64 -2.35
N GLY A 32 -9.52 -12.53 -1.23
CA GLY A 32 -10.68 -11.65 -1.07
C GLY A 32 -10.27 -10.19 -0.90
N THR A 33 -10.71 -9.34 -1.83
CA THR A 33 -10.63 -7.86 -1.70
C THR A 33 -12.03 -7.25 -1.55
N TYR A 34 -12.99 -8.04 -1.08
CA TYR A 34 -14.40 -7.65 -0.89
C TYR A 34 -14.99 -6.92 -2.10
N GLY A 35 -14.60 -7.30 -3.32
CA GLY A 35 -15.06 -6.71 -4.56
C GLY A 35 -14.53 -5.31 -4.88
N THR A 36 -13.68 -4.75 -4.02
CA THR A 36 -13.07 -3.43 -4.21
C THR A 36 -12.16 -3.41 -5.45
N ILE A 37 -11.41 -4.50 -5.64
CA ILE A 37 -10.50 -4.65 -6.78
C ILE A 37 -10.96 -5.82 -7.64
N LYS A 38 -11.13 -5.57 -8.92
CA LYS A 38 -11.51 -6.57 -9.91
C LYS A 38 -10.35 -6.85 -10.87
N GLY A 39 -10.11 -8.13 -11.16
CA GLY A 39 -9.14 -8.55 -12.18
C GLY A 39 -7.67 -8.48 -11.74
N ALA A 40 -7.36 -8.08 -10.51
CA ALA A 40 -5.99 -8.13 -10.02
C ALA A 40 -5.54 -9.59 -9.86
N LYS A 41 -4.38 -9.90 -10.42
CA LYS A 41 -3.72 -11.21 -10.35
C LYS A 41 -2.51 -11.17 -9.41
N ASP A 42 -1.88 -10.03 -9.30
CA ASP A 42 -0.64 -9.81 -8.58
C ASP A 42 -0.83 -8.85 -7.42
N PHE A 43 -0.21 -9.15 -6.29
CA PHE A 43 -0.30 -8.39 -5.07
C PHE A 43 1.06 -8.24 -4.40
N LEU A 44 1.22 -7.15 -3.67
CA LEU A 44 2.29 -6.93 -2.72
C LEU A 44 1.70 -7.02 -1.32
N ALA A 45 2.21 -7.89 -0.47
CA ALA A 45 1.87 -7.96 0.95
C ALA A 45 3.01 -7.38 1.77
N ILE A 46 2.66 -6.52 2.74
CA ILE A 46 3.64 -5.82 3.55
C ILE A 46 3.53 -6.30 4.99
N THR A 47 4.63 -6.78 5.53
CA THR A 47 4.75 -7.16 6.95
C THR A 47 5.94 -6.46 7.59
N VAL A 48 5.84 -6.22 8.88
CA VAL A 48 6.87 -5.57 9.69
C VAL A 48 6.78 -6.08 11.11
N LYS A 49 7.91 -6.20 11.80
CA LYS A 49 7.92 -6.53 13.22
C LYS A 49 7.20 -5.44 14.02
N ASP A 50 6.47 -5.85 15.07
CA ASP A 50 5.82 -4.90 15.98
C ASP A 50 6.87 -4.24 16.88
N GLU A 51 7.33 -3.06 16.46
CA GLU A 51 8.36 -2.29 17.15
C GLU A 51 8.16 -0.78 16.92
N ALA A 52 8.95 0.03 17.62
CA ALA A 52 8.88 1.49 17.47
C ALA A 52 9.10 1.92 16.00
N PHE A 53 8.30 2.86 15.51
CA PHE A 53 8.32 3.38 14.13
C PHE A 53 8.00 2.36 13.03
N ALA A 54 7.45 1.21 13.38
CA ALA A 54 7.10 0.17 12.39
C ALA A 54 6.16 0.68 11.29
N MET A 55 5.12 1.42 11.67
CA MET A 55 4.12 1.92 10.71
C MET A 55 4.64 3.08 9.87
N GLU A 56 5.48 3.95 10.44
CA GLU A 56 6.17 5.01 9.72
C GLU A 56 7.14 4.44 8.69
N ALA A 57 7.90 3.41 9.07
CA ALA A 57 8.80 2.71 8.16
C ALA A 57 8.05 2.04 7.00
N VAL A 58 6.90 1.41 7.28
CA VAL A 58 6.01 0.86 6.24
C VAL A 58 5.54 1.97 5.31
N GLY A 59 5.04 3.07 5.85
CA GLY A 59 4.57 4.21 5.06
C GLY A 59 5.64 4.74 4.13
N TYR A 60 6.84 4.99 4.66
CA TYR A 60 7.97 5.51 3.90
C TYR A 60 8.44 4.54 2.80
N GLN A 61 8.70 3.30 3.17
CA GLN A 61 9.34 2.34 2.26
C GLN A 61 8.35 1.83 1.21
N PHE A 62 7.11 1.59 1.58
CA PHE A 62 6.11 1.13 0.64
C PHE A 62 5.68 2.22 -0.35
N GLU A 63 5.59 3.49 0.08
CA GLU A 63 5.30 4.59 -0.85
C GLU A 63 6.41 4.76 -1.89
N ASN A 64 7.68 4.58 -1.53
CA ASN A 64 8.78 4.56 -2.52
C ASN A 64 8.56 3.47 -3.58
N LEU A 65 8.08 2.29 -3.16
CA LEU A 65 7.76 1.21 -4.10
C LEU A 65 6.56 1.55 -5.00
N VAL A 66 5.54 2.21 -4.44
CA VAL A 66 4.36 2.71 -5.17
C VAL A 66 4.77 3.74 -6.22
N LEU A 67 5.63 4.69 -5.87
CA LEU A 67 6.16 5.69 -6.79
C LEU A 67 6.97 5.05 -7.92
N TYR A 68 7.83 4.09 -7.58
CA TYR A 68 8.60 3.33 -8.58
C TYR A 68 7.69 2.53 -9.51
N ALA A 69 6.65 1.86 -8.99
CA ALA A 69 5.68 1.16 -9.80
C ALA A 69 4.92 2.13 -10.74
N THR A 70 4.60 3.31 -10.25
CA THR A 70 3.95 4.37 -11.05
C THR A 70 4.83 4.85 -12.19
N ASP A 71 6.12 5.03 -11.95
CA ASP A 71 7.11 5.38 -12.98
C ASP A 71 7.20 4.32 -14.10
N MET A 72 6.98 3.05 -13.74
CA MET A 72 6.88 1.96 -14.70
C MET A 72 5.51 1.82 -15.38
N GLY A 73 4.57 2.73 -15.14
CA GLY A 73 3.21 2.68 -15.68
C GLY A 73 2.30 1.64 -15.01
N LEU A 74 2.67 1.12 -13.86
CA LEU A 74 1.87 0.18 -13.09
C LEU A 74 0.92 0.90 -12.14
N GLY A 75 -0.29 0.36 -11.98
CA GLY A 75 -1.27 0.80 -11.00
C GLY A 75 -1.10 0.07 -9.67
N THR A 76 -1.25 0.82 -8.60
CA THR A 76 -1.24 0.33 -7.22
C THR A 76 -2.36 0.99 -6.43
N VAL A 77 -2.74 0.40 -5.30
CA VAL A 77 -3.61 1.05 -4.30
C VAL A 77 -3.38 0.45 -2.93
N TRP A 78 -3.27 1.30 -1.91
CA TRP A 78 -3.19 0.86 -0.53
C TRP A 78 -4.51 0.26 -0.06
N LEU A 79 -4.50 -1.00 0.38
CA LEU A 79 -5.64 -1.67 0.98
C LEU A 79 -5.27 -2.09 2.41
N ALA A 80 -5.89 -1.44 3.39
CA ALA A 80 -5.69 -1.75 4.81
C ALA A 80 -6.92 -2.44 5.45
N TRP A 81 -8.12 -2.19 4.91
CA TRP A 81 -9.39 -2.64 5.49
C TRP A 81 -10.21 -3.50 4.53
N THR A 82 -10.02 -3.35 3.24
CA THR A 82 -10.84 -3.96 2.18
C THR A 82 -10.23 -5.24 1.62
N PHE A 83 -9.58 -6.04 2.48
CA PHE A 83 -9.06 -7.35 2.10
C PHE A 83 -9.16 -8.37 3.26
N SER A 84 -9.23 -9.65 2.92
CA SER A 84 -9.25 -10.74 3.89
C SER A 84 -7.83 -11.04 4.39
N ARG A 85 -7.47 -10.54 5.57
CA ARG A 85 -6.16 -10.85 6.18
C ARG A 85 -5.92 -12.35 6.34
N LYS A 86 -6.98 -13.11 6.64
CA LYS A 86 -6.89 -14.56 6.81
C LYS A 86 -6.39 -15.24 5.53
N ASP A 87 -7.00 -14.90 4.38
CA ASP A 87 -6.65 -15.54 3.11
C ASP A 87 -5.20 -15.23 2.72
N PHE A 88 -4.78 -13.98 2.89
CA PHE A 88 -3.41 -13.58 2.62
C PHE A 88 -2.39 -14.18 3.58
N LYS A 89 -2.69 -14.28 4.89
CA LYS A 89 -1.80 -14.89 5.89
C LYS A 89 -1.49 -16.36 5.61
N ASN A 90 -2.37 -17.05 4.90
CA ASN A 90 -2.15 -18.47 4.53
C ASN A 90 -1.08 -18.65 3.44
N ILE A 91 -0.68 -17.60 2.76
CA ILE A 91 0.24 -17.66 1.60
C ILE A 91 1.46 -16.76 1.73
N ILE A 92 1.55 -15.97 2.78
CA ILE A 92 2.72 -15.12 3.08
C ILE A 92 3.48 -15.66 4.29
N GLU A 93 4.75 -15.33 4.33
CA GLU A 93 5.57 -15.53 5.51
C GLU A 93 5.28 -14.41 6.53
N VAL A 94 4.63 -14.74 7.63
CA VAL A 94 4.30 -13.81 8.70
C VAL A 94 4.46 -14.50 10.05
N SER A 95 5.26 -13.90 10.94
CA SER A 95 5.44 -14.38 12.31
C SER A 95 4.32 -13.85 13.23
N ASN A 96 4.15 -14.46 14.40
CA ASN A 96 3.14 -14.02 15.37
C ASN A 96 3.39 -12.57 15.86
N ASP A 97 4.66 -12.15 15.89
CA ASP A 97 5.09 -10.83 16.32
C ASP A 97 5.14 -9.81 15.18
N ASP A 98 4.72 -10.21 13.97
CA ASP A 98 4.70 -9.31 12.82
C ASP A 98 3.32 -8.66 12.68
N LEU A 99 3.32 -7.36 12.44
CA LEU A 99 2.16 -6.63 11.93
C LEU A 99 1.99 -6.92 10.44
N PHE A 100 0.73 -7.03 10.01
CA PHE A 100 0.35 -7.12 8.61
C PHE A 100 -0.62 -5.97 8.26
N PRO A 101 -0.09 -4.74 8.05
CA PRO A 101 -0.91 -3.54 7.95
C PRO A 101 -1.70 -3.45 6.65
N CYS A 102 -1.11 -3.81 5.53
CA CYS A 102 -1.73 -3.58 4.22
C CYS A 102 -1.23 -4.52 3.13
N ILE A 103 -1.97 -4.51 2.04
CA ILE A 103 -1.58 -5.07 0.74
C ILE A 103 -1.75 -4.01 -0.34
N SER A 104 -1.16 -4.24 -1.50
CA SER A 104 -1.52 -3.53 -2.73
C SER A 104 -1.64 -4.52 -3.89
N PRO A 105 -2.71 -4.50 -4.66
CA PRO A 105 -2.66 -5.06 -6.00
C PRO A 105 -1.64 -4.27 -6.83
N ILE A 106 -0.98 -4.95 -7.76
CA ILE A 106 -0.05 -4.34 -8.71
C ILE A 106 -0.31 -4.88 -10.10
N GLY A 107 -0.33 -4.02 -11.10
CA GLY A 107 -0.56 -4.42 -12.49
C GLY A 107 -0.88 -3.24 -13.38
N TYR A 108 -1.05 -3.50 -14.66
CA TYR A 108 -1.47 -2.45 -15.58
C TYR A 108 -2.88 -1.99 -15.28
N PRO A 109 -3.12 -0.68 -15.15
CA PRO A 109 -4.44 -0.14 -14.90
C PRO A 109 -5.38 -0.44 -16.07
N ALA A 110 -6.63 -0.75 -15.77
CA ALA A 110 -7.65 -0.94 -16.79
C ALA A 110 -7.91 0.38 -17.56
N GLU A 111 -8.12 0.28 -18.87
CA GLU A 111 -8.43 1.45 -19.71
C GLU A 111 -9.69 2.20 -19.24
N LYS A 112 -10.66 1.48 -18.72
CA LYS A 112 -11.91 2.06 -18.19
C LYS A 112 -12.06 1.79 -16.70
N ARG A 113 -12.22 2.84 -15.93
CA ARG A 113 -12.52 2.74 -14.50
C ARG A 113 -13.89 2.17 -14.25
N SER A 114 -14.00 1.28 -13.27
CA SER A 114 -15.29 0.73 -12.84
C SER A 114 -16.19 1.81 -12.25
N PHE A 115 -17.49 1.60 -12.29
CA PHE A 115 -18.47 2.52 -11.69
C PHE A 115 -18.26 2.65 -10.18
N ILE A 116 -17.96 1.54 -9.50
CA ILE A 116 -17.67 1.51 -8.05
C ILE A 116 -16.43 2.35 -7.73
N GLU A 117 -15.35 2.24 -8.52
CA GLU A 117 -14.15 3.05 -8.34
C GLU A 117 -14.46 4.55 -8.48
N LYS A 118 -15.28 4.93 -9.46
CA LYS A 118 -15.67 6.32 -9.65
C LYS A 118 -16.43 6.86 -8.44
N ILE A 119 -17.37 6.09 -7.88
CA ILE A 119 -18.13 6.47 -6.68
C ILE A 119 -17.20 6.60 -5.47
N MET A 120 -16.33 5.62 -5.22
CA MET A 120 -15.38 5.66 -4.11
C MET A 120 -14.45 6.87 -4.19
N ARG A 121 -13.89 7.16 -5.35
CA ARG A 121 -13.03 8.34 -5.55
C ARG A 121 -13.77 9.65 -5.35
N ALA A 122 -15.03 9.73 -5.74
CA ALA A 122 -15.87 10.90 -5.53
C ALA A 122 -16.20 11.09 -4.04
N SER A 123 -16.62 10.02 -3.35
CA SER A 123 -16.96 10.07 -1.93
C SER A 123 -15.75 10.39 -1.03
N LEU A 124 -14.57 9.91 -1.39
CA LEU A 124 -13.32 10.20 -0.66
C LEU A 124 -12.70 11.55 -1.03
N GLY A 125 -13.30 12.29 -1.94
CA GLY A 125 -12.76 13.58 -2.38
C GLY A 125 -11.37 13.50 -2.99
N SER A 126 -11.06 12.41 -3.71
CA SER A 126 -9.71 12.09 -4.20
C SER A 126 -9.07 13.16 -5.11
N LYS A 127 -9.86 14.10 -5.61
CA LYS A 127 -9.40 15.27 -6.39
C LYS A 127 -9.11 16.49 -5.52
N ASN A 128 -9.57 16.49 -4.27
CA ASN A 128 -9.41 17.62 -3.37
C ASN A 128 -8.00 17.60 -2.78
N ARG A 129 -7.33 18.73 -2.83
CA ARG A 129 -6.03 18.95 -2.17
C ARG A 129 -6.20 19.99 -1.09
N LYS A 130 -5.75 19.68 0.11
CA LYS A 130 -5.66 20.65 1.20
C LYS A 130 -4.54 21.64 0.88
N ALA A 131 -4.70 22.91 1.29
CA ALA A 131 -3.63 23.88 1.20
C ALA A 131 -2.42 23.46 2.05
N TRP A 132 -1.22 23.85 1.62
CA TRP A 132 0.04 23.49 2.27
C TRP A 132 0.04 23.79 3.76
N ASN A 133 -0.38 24.98 4.16
CA ASN A 133 -0.48 25.43 5.55
C ASN A 133 -1.51 24.69 6.40
N LYS A 134 -2.30 23.79 5.81
CA LYS A 134 -3.22 22.90 6.51
C LYS A 134 -2.71 21.46 6.61
N LEU A 135 -1.53 21.20 6.07
CA LEU A 135 -0.91 19.88 6.05
C LEU A 135 0.41 19.85 6.80
N PHE A 136 1.18 20.92 6.72
CA PHE A 136 2.54 20.97 7.25
C PHE A 136 2.67 22.04 8.33
N TYR A 137 3.26 21.66 9.44
CA TYR A 137 3.42 22.49 10.63
C TYR A 137 4.86 22.38 11.15
N LEU A 138 5.35 23.45 11.76
CA LEU A 138 6.67 23.51 12.38
C LEU A 138 6.50 23.40 13.90
N ASN A 139 7.14 22.43 14.53
CA ASN A 139 7.14 22.19 15.98
C ASN A 139 5.78 21.86 16.63
N ASN A 140 4.69 22.53 16.24
CA ASN A 140 3.35 22.32 16.78
C ASN A 140 2.27 22.72 15.77
N PHE A 141 1.02 22.30 15.99
CA PHE A 141 -0.10 22.54 15.06
C PHE A 141 -0.57 24.01 14.98
N ASN A 142 -0.05 24.91 15.80
CA ASN A 142 -0.37 26.35 15.72
C ASN A 142 0.55 27.12 14.78
N GLN A 143 1.64 26.52 14.35
CA GLN A 143 2.64 27.13 13.48
C GLN A 143 2.68 26.45 12.14
N ALA A 144 1.83 26.90 11.21
CA ALA A 144 1.82 26.39 9.84
C ALA A 144 3.14 26.70 9.12
N LEU A 145 3.67 25.70 8.41
CA LEU A 145 4.86 25.87 7.57
C LEU A 145 4.50 26.67 6.32
N SER A 146 5.24 27.73 6.05
CA SER A 146 5.12 28.47 4.78
C SER A 146 5.65 27.62 3.64
N GLN A 147 4.98 27.72 2.48
CA GLN A 147 5.51 27.14 1.24
C GLN A 147 6.67 28.02 0.79
N ALA A 148 7.84 27.43 0.58
CA ALA A 148 9.00 28.14 0.04
C ALA A 148 8.80 28.45 -1.46
#